data_8cff2b443f23e18e3297b88d54c39900
#
_entry.id   8cff2b443f23e18e3297b88d54c39900
#
_cell.length_a   1.000
_cell.length_b   1.000
_cell.length_c   1.000
_cell.angle_alpha   90.00
_cell.angle_beta   90.00
_cell.angle_gamma   90.00
#
_symmetry.space_group_name_H-M   'P 1'
#
loop_
_entity.id
_entity.type
_entity.pdbx_description
1 polymer ?
#
loop_
_entity_poly.entity_id
_entity_poly.type
_entity_poly.pdbx_seq_one_letter_code
_entity_poly.pdbx_strand_id
1 'polypeptide(L)'
;NGTGSGSVSYSGAIPNSSYFGIVETSGFPKDSYYLYRSQWNKEENTLHLVTAWDSNNMLTSGGKTPVWVYSNAPKVELYRNGTLIGTTTRQAHTSAAGHTYYTYSSVSNNSNVCTTSNGNGSDATYAVFNVAFEKGTISAKAFDENGEEITEFEGNASVSTPDGATKLKVSADKTELVADGSSLAYVTVNVTDANGNLNTKATNTINFTLEGNGSIAGVDNGDQATTDKFQQASVLPDSTSARINAYAGKALVIIKSTKDAGDIKLNITSGGMTAQSIRIQTKAAANTSSDAISSYRMSKHCYILS
;
A
#
# COMPACT_ATOMS: atom_id res chain seq x y z
N ASN A 1 -13.56 19.49 9.87
CA ASN A 1 -15.01 19.79 9.89
C ASN A 1 -15.30 20.91 8.93
N GLY A 2 -15.34 20.61 7.61
CA GLY A 2 -15.88 21.50 6.60
C GLY A 2 -17.40 21.35 6.55
N THR A 3 -18.13 22.23 7.18
CA THR A 3 -19.56 22.41 6.94
C THR A 3 -19.75 23.16 5.62
N GLY A 4 -19.38 22.55 4.52
CA GLY A 4 -19.77 22.99 3.20
C GLY A 4 -21.09 22.31 2.86
N SER A 5 -22.22 22.98 3.02
CA SER A 5 -23.48 22.55 2.42
C SER A 5 -23.42 22.83 0.90
N GLY A 6 -22.59 22.10 0.21
CA GLY A 6 -22.63 21.97 -1.23
C GLY A 6 -23.46 20.76 -1.57
N SER A 7 -24.60 20.94 -2.22
CA SER A 7 -25.31 19.84 -2.83
C SER A 7 -24.40 19.22 -3.88
N VAL A 8 -23.86 18.03 -3.56
CA VAL A 8 -23.11 17.24 -4.52
C VAL A 8 -24.13 16.66 -5.49
N SER A 9 -24.20 17.25 -6.68
CA SER A 9 -24.96 16.67 -7.78
C SER A 9 -24.22 15.43 -8.26
N TYR A 10 -24.66 14.25 -7.86
CA TYR A 10 -24.21 12.99 -8.43
C TYR A 10 -24.80 12.85 -9.84
N SER A 11 -24.03 13.19 -10.85
CA SER A 11 -24.38 12.86 -12.22
C SER A 11 -24.13 11.38 -12.47
N GLY A 12 -25.07 10.54 -12.11
CA GLY A 12 -25.30 9.25 -12.73
C GLY A 12 -24.54 8.03 -12.25
N ALA A 13 -23.44 8.11 -11.51
CA ALA A 13 -22.75 6.93 -10.98
C ALA A 13 -22.79 6.92 -9.44
N ILE A 14 -23.42 5.91 -8.87
CA ILE A 14 -23.33 5.64 -7.44
C ILE A 14 -21.98 4.98 -7.20
N PRO A 15 -21.08 5.55 -6.40
CA PRO A 15 -19.79 4.92 -6.09
C PRO A 15 -20.05 3.56 -5.40
N ASN A 16 -19.32 2.54 -5.81
CA ASN A 16 -19.45 1.19 -5.27
C ASN A 16 -19.00 1.09 -3.80
N SER A 17 -18.22 2.04 -3.32
CA SER A 17 -17.78 2.10 -1.93
C SER A 17 -17.54 3.55 -1.48
N SER A 18 -17.42 3.75 -0.15
CA SER A 18 -17.02 5.03 0.40
C SER A 18 -15.49 5.16 0.36
N TYR A 19 -15.01 6.41 0.19
CA TYR A 19 -13.56 6.69 0.13
C TYR A 19 -12.89 6.77 1.52
N PHE A 20 -13.61 6.54 2.61
CA PHE A 20 -13.13 6.76 3.98
C PHE A 20 -12.28 5.62 4.55
N GLY A 21 -12.32 4.43 3.96
CA GLY A 21 -11.50 3.30 4.41
C GLY A 21 -10.00 3.61 4.31
N ILE A 22 -9.22 3.09 5.26
CA ILE A 22 -7.75 3.19 5.27
C ILE A 22 -7.06 2.13 4.40
N VAL A 23 -7.84 1.16 3.93
CA VAL A 23 -7.45 0.11 2.97
C VAL A 23 -8.39 0.20 1.79
N GLU A 24 -7.87 0.01 0.58
CA GLU A 24 -8.66 -0.01 -0.64
C GLU A 24 -9.44 -1.32 -0.79
N THR A 25 -10.42 -1.36 -1.70
CA THR A 25 -11.20 -2.58 -2.00
C THR A 25 -10.32 -3.74 -2.44
N SER A 26 -9.23 -3.44 -3.12
CA SER A 26 -8.19 -4.39 -3.54
C SER A 26 -7.30 -4.91 -2.40
N GLY A 27 -7.45 -4.40 -1.17
CA GLY A 27 -6.61 -4.73 -0.02
C GLY A 27 -5.31 -3.93 0.06
N PHE A 28 -5.05 -3.00 -0.86
CA PHE A 28 -3.86 -2.15 -0.77
C PHE A 28 -4.00 -1.13 0.36
N PRO A 29 -3.01 -1.02 1.28
CA PRO A 29 -3.03 0.01 2.30
C PRO A 29 -2.89 1.40 1.65
N LYS A 30 -3.71 2.36 2.09
CA LYS A 30 -3.55 3.78 1.76
C LYS A 30 -2.50 4.41 2.68
N ASP A 31 -2.02 5.61 2.32
CA ASP A 31 -1.08 6.32 3.19
C ASP A 31 -1.64 6.52 4.61
N SER A 32 -2.93 6.78 4.76
CA SER A 32 -3.59 6.91 6.05
C SER A 32 -3.50 5.66 6.94
N TYR A 33 -3.39 4.45 6.38
CA TYR A 33 -3.14 3.23 7.15
C TYR A 33 -1.86 3.35 7.98
N TYR A 34 -0.78 3.84 7.38
CA TYR A 34 0.51 4.00 8.05
C TYR A 34 0.49 5.11 9.10
N LEU A 35 -0.34 6.17 8.90
CA LEU A 35 -0.55 7.18 9.92
C LEU A 35 -1.19 6.57 11.18
N TYR A 36 -2.30 5.84 11.03
CA TYR A 36 -2.93 5.16 12.16
C TYR A 36 -2.00 4.14 12.81
N ARG A 37 -1.32 3.34 11.99
CA ARG A 37 -0.36 2.35 12.48
C ARG A 37 0.75 2.99 13.31
N SER A 38 1.31 4.10 12.86
CA SER A 38 2.38 4.81 13.59
C SER A 38 1.93 5.35 14.96
N GLN A 39 0.64 5.60 15.13
CA GLN A 39 0.11 6.10 16.40
C GLN A 39 -0.38 4.96 17.33
N TRP A 40 -0.91 3.88 16.77
CA TRP A 40 -1.57 2.83 17.53
C TRP A 40 -0.70 1.60 17.78
N ASN A 41 0.13 1.19 16.82
CA ASN A 41 1.06 0.08 17.02
C ASN A 41 2.31 0.57 17.77
N LYS A 42 2.52 0.03 18.99
CA LYS A 42 3.66 0.39 19.85
C LYS A 42 4.77 -0.68 19.84
N GLU A 43 4.47 -1.84 19.26
CA GLU A 43 5.35 -3.01 19.29
C GLU A 43 6.26 -3.07 18.06
N GLU A 44 5.77 -2.59 16.93
CA GLU A 44 6.49 -2.65 15.67
C GLU A 44 6.74 -1.26 15.08
N ASN A 45 7.85 -1.11 14.39
CA ASN A 45 8.22 0.15 13.77
C ASN A 45 7.38 0.43 12.52
N THR A 46 7.07 1.70 12.32
CA THR A 46 6.47 2.23 11.11
C THR A 46 7.37 3.32 10.54
N LEU A 47 7.64 3.24 9.25
CA LEU A 47 8.31 4.31 8.50
C LEU A 47 7.73 4.36 7.09
N HIS A 48 6.90 5.36 6.83
CA HIS A 48 6.24 5.50 5.54
C HIS A 48 6.30 6.94 5.03
N LEU A 49 6.80 7.08 3.82
CA LEU A 49 7.01 8.36 3.15
C LEU A 49 5.85 8.63 2.21
N VAL A 50 5.17 9.75 2.41
CA VAL A 50 4.00 10.17 1.65
C VAL A 50 4.39 11.22 0.64
N THR A 51 4.67 10.79 -0.57
CA THR A 51 4.92 11.64 -1.74
C THR A 51 4.92 10.79 -3.02
N ALA A 52 4.51 11.37 -4.14
CA ALA A 52 4.69 10.76 -5.45
C ALA A 52 6.10 11.01 -6.02
N TRP A 53 6.83 11.97 -5.49
CA TRP A 53 8.12 12.49 -5.95
C TRP A 53 8.22 12.61 -7.48
N ASP A 54 7.19 13.18 -8.07
CA ASP A 54 7.03 13.42 -9.50
C ASP A 54 6.53 14.86 -9.72
N SER A 55 7.29 15.67 -10.40
CA SER A 55 7.04 17.11 -10.59
C SER A 55 5.64 17.47 -11.05
N ASN A 56 4.99 16.58 -11.80
CA ASN A 56 3.64 16.83 -12.32
C ASN A 56 2.51 16.54 -11.33
N ASN A 57 2.81 15.85 -10.23
CA ASN A 57 1.83 15.43 -9.21
C ASN A 57 2.04 16.12 -7.86
N MET A 58 3.00 17.03 -7.77
CA MET A 58 3.35 17.67 -6.51
C MET A 58 2.64 19.00 -6.34
N LEU A 59 2.03 19.18 -5.16
CA LEU A 59 1.51 20.48 -4.73
C LEU A 59 2.71 21.32 -4.27
N THR A 60 3.00 22.41 -4.98
CA THR A 60 4.11 23.29 -4.62
C THR A 60 3.60 24.59 -4.03
N SER A 61 4.18 25.02 -2.93
CA SER A 61 4.00 26.35 -2.37
C SER A 61 5.39 26.99 -2.23
N GLY A 62 5.59 28.14 -2.88
CA GLY A 62 6.89 28.82 -2.86
C GLY A 62 8.05 27.99 -3.42
N GLY A 63 7.79 27.13 -4.44
CA GLY A 63 8.80 26.25 -5.07
C GLY A 63 9.20 25.03 -4.24
N LYS A 64 8.52 24.78 -3.11
CA LYS A 64 8.74 23.60 -2.26
C LYS A 64 7.44 22.82 -2.13
N THR A 65 7.57 21.50 -1.97
CA THR A 65 6.44 20.61 -1.70
C THR A 65 6.56 20.00 -0.32
N PRO A 66 5.45 19.85 0.43
CA PRO A 66 5.48 19.13 1.69
C PRO A 66 5.66 17.63 1.42
N VAL A 67 6.67 17.04 2.03
CA VAL A 67 6.90 15.60 2.11
C VAL A 67 6.56 15.16 3.52
N TRP A 68 5.62 14.24 3.67
CA TRP A 68 5.20 13.75 4.97
C TRP A 68 5.85 12.40 5.25
N VAL A 69 6.20 12.18 6.52
CA VAL A 69 6.73 10.89 6.97
C VAL A 69 5.91 10.43 8.17
N TYR A 70 5.23 9.30 8.01
CA TYR A 70 4.51 8.64 9.09
C TYR A 70 5.44 7.66 9.78
N SER A 71 5.67 7.87 11.07
CA SER A 71 6.58 7.05 11.86
C SER A 71 6.21 7.07 13.34
N ASN A 72 6.64 6.05 14.07
CA ASN A 72 6.62 6.02 15.54
C ASN A 72 8.05 6.07 16.11
N ALA A 73 9.07 6.28 15.29
CA ALA A 73 10.46 6.32 15.71
C ALA A 73 10.78 7.60 16.49
N PRO A 74 11.72 7.56 17.44
CA PRO A 74 12.19 8.73 18.20
C PRO A 74 12.76 9.85 17.34
N LYS A 75 13.48 9.51 16.26
CA LYS A 75 14.08 10.47 15.33
C LYS A 75 13.84 10.04 13.89
N VAL A 76 13.54 11.00 13.02
CA VAL A 76 13.37 10.82 11.57
C VAL A 76 14.25 11.81 10.82
N GLU A 77 14.95 11.33 9.81
CA GLU A 77 15.75 12.12 8.89
C GLU A 77 15.22 11.94 7.47
N LEU A 78 15.18 13.03 6.69
CA LEU A 78 14.82 13.02 5.29
C LEU A 78 16.03 13.34 4.42
N TYR A 79 16.18 12.58 3.36
CA TYR A 79 17.26 12.72 2.39
C TYR A 79 16.72 12.93 0.98
N ARG A 80 17.36 13.75 0.19
CA ARG A 80 17.14 13.90 -1.25
C ARG A 80 18.44 13.62 -1.98
N ASN A 81 18.43 12.63 -2.86
CA ASN A 81 19.62 12.20 -3.62
C ASN A 81 20.85 11.94 -2.70
N GLY A 82 20.62 11.33 -1.54
CA GLY A 82 21.64 11.06 -0.53
C GLY A 82 22.04 12.24 0.34
N THR A 83 21.55 13.45 0.06
CA THR A 83 21.84 14.64 0.86
C THR A 83 20.79 14.82 1.95
N LEU A 84 21.19 14.99 3.19
CA LEU A 84 20.30 15.25 4.32
C LEU A 84 19.58 16.59 4.12
N ILE A 85 18.25 16.55 4.14
CA ILE A 85 17.37 17.71 4.03
C ILE A 85 17.01 18.25 5.41
N GLY A 86 16.74 17.36 6.36
CA GLY A 86 16.38 17.75 7.70
C GLY A 86 16.18 16.58 8.63
N THR A 87 16.15 16.91 9.91
CA THR A 87 15.96 15.97 11.02
C THR A 87 14.82 16.47 11.89
N THR A 88 13.99 15.57 12.39
CA THR A 88 12.96 15.87 13.39
C THR A 88 12.95 14.80 14.48
N THR A 89 12.48 15.17 15.66
CA THR A 89 12.38 14.28 16.82
C THR A 89 10.95 14.16 17.30
N ARG A 90 10.63 12.99 17.80
CA ARG A 90 9.32 12.66 18.36
C ARG A 90 9.16 13.26 19.75
N GLN A 91 7.96 13.75 20.02
CA GLN A 91 7.51 14.14 21.36
C GLN A 91 6.30 13.32 21.76
N ALA A 92 6.30 12.80 22.97
CA ALA A 92 5.19 12.05 23.53
C ALA A 92 4.26 12.99 24.29
N HIS A 93 2.96 12.83 24.07
CA HIS A 93 1.90 13.55 24.76
C HIS A 93 0.90 12.58 25.35
N THR A 94 0.19 13.02 26.39
CA THR A 94 -0.90 12.25 26.97
C THR A 94 -2.21 12.97 26.69
N SER A 95 -3.16 12.28 26.09
CA SER A 95 -4.52 12.80 25.87
C SER A 95 -5.29 12.91 27.18
N ALA A 96 -6.41 13.66 27.18
CA ALA A 96 -7.30 13.74 28.34
C ALA A 96 -7.85 12.38 28.80
N ALA A 97 -7.92 11.39 27.90
CA ALA A 97 -8.32 10.02 28.18
C ALA A 97 -7.17 9.12 28.69
N GLY A 98 -5.96 9.67 28.91
CA GLY A 98 -4.80 8.93 29.39
C GLY A 98 -4.02 8.17 28.33
N HIS A 99 -4.36 8.31 27.04
CA HIS A 99 -3.67 7.62 25.95
C HIS A 99 -2.45 8.42 25.46
N THR A 100 -1.34 7.74 25.24
CA THR A 100 -0.13 8.33 24.65
C THR A 100 -0.29 8.47 23.12
N TYR A 101 -0.01 9.65 22.61
CA TYR A 101 0.14 9.92 21.18
C TYR A 101 1.45 10.67 20.92
N TYR A 102 1.87 10.68 19.67
CA TYR A 102 3.16 11.26 19.29
C TYR A 102 2.98 12.42 18.30
N THR A 103 3.81 13.44 18.46
CA THR A 103 3.98 14.53 17.50
C THR A 103 5.45 14.65 17.12
N TYR A 104 5.70 15.31 15.98
CA TYR A 104 7.05 15.64 15.54
C TYR A 104 7.20 17.16 15.51
N SER A 105 8.16 17.68 16.26
CA SER A 105 8.43 19.10 16.31
C SER A 105 9.37 19.53 15.18
N SER A 106 9.21 20.76 14.72
CA SER A 106 10.21 21.40 13.89
C SER A 106 11.47 21.66 14.72
N VAL A 107 12.60 21.20 14.24
CA VAL A 107 13.88 21.65 14.79
C VAL A 107 14.09 23.10 14.36
N SER A 108 14.20 24.01 15.31
CA SER A 108 14.18 25.47 15.13
C SER A 108 15.25 26.05 14.20
N ASN A 109 16.20 25.27 13.73
CA ASN A 109 17.31 25.70 12.89
C ASN A 109 17.28 25.14 11.46
N ASN A 110 16.25 24.40 11.07
CA ASN A 110 16.14 23.86 9.72
C ASN A 110 14.89 24.38 9.02
N SER A 111 15.06 25.33 8.09
CA SER A 111 13.97 25.91 7.29
C SER A 111 13.24 24.92 6.39
N ASN A 112 13.72 23.68 6.31
CA ASN A 112 13.11 22.61 5.54
C ASN A 112 12.15 21.75 6.37
N VAL A 113 12.17 21.85 7.70
CA VAL A 113 11.18 21.19 8.55
C VAL A 113 10.04 22.18 8.77
N CYS A 114 8.86 21.82 8.34
CA CYS A 114 7.66 22.63 8.46
C CYS A 114 6.80 22.13 9.62
N THR A 115 6.46 23.00 10.55
CA THR A 115 5.29 22.79 11.37
C THR A 115 4.07 23.05 10.51
N THR A 116 3.22 22.07 10.30
CA THR A 116 1.85 22.34 9.87
C THR A 116 1.16 23.02 11.03
N SER A 117 1.24 24.35 11.09
CA SER A 117 0.38 25.08 11.98
C SER A 117 -1.04 24.92 11.48
N ASN A 118 -1.87 24.18 12.18
CA ASN A 118 -3.32 24.30 12.11
C ASN A 118 -3.77 25.66 12.68
N GLY A 119 -3.03 26.71 12.40
CA GLY A 119 -3.28 28.05 12.93
C GLY A 119 -2.86 28.27 14.40
N ASN A 120 -2.55 27.24 15.15
CA ASN A 120 -2.27 27.30 16.60
C ASN A 120 -0.84 26.89 16.99
N GLY A 121 0.07 26.71 16.04
CA GLY A 121 1.49 26.39 16.32
C GLY A 121 1.70 25.01 16.94
N SER A 122 0.73 24.10 16.85
CA SER A 122 0.87 22.75 17.39
C SER A 122 1.61 21.84 16.43
N ASP A 123 2.45 20.98 16.97
CA ASP A 123 3.17 19.95 16.26
C ASP A 123 2.20 18.99 15.54
N ALA A 124 2.63 18.46 14.38
CA ALA A 124 1.85 17.46 13.66
C ALA A 124 2.09 16.06 14.24
N THR A 125 1.10 15.18 14.11
CA THR A 125 1.22 13.76 14.47
C THR A 125 2.10 12.96 13.49
N TYR A 126 2.75 13.63 12.57
CA TYR A 126 3.67 13.11 11.56
C TYR A 126 4.75 14.14 11.25
N ALA A 127 5.90 13.68 10.75
CA ALA A 127 6.97 14.57 10.33
C ALA A 127 6.63 15.24 8.99
N VAL A 128 6.91 16.55 8.86
CA VAL A 128 6.68 17.33 7.63
C VAL A 128 7.95 18.04 7.22
N PHE A 129 8.37 17.86 5.98
CA PHE A 129 9.53 18.51 5.39
C PHE A 129 9.12 19.27 4.13
N ASN A 130 9.47 20.55 4.02
CA ASN A 130 9.30 21.32 2.80
C ASN A 130 10.51 21.21 1.90
N VAL A 131 10.38 20.52 0.78
CA VAL A 131 11.49 20.14 -0.09
C VAL A 131 11.30 20.69 -1.49
N ALA A 132 12.30 21.37 -2.04
CA ALA A 132 12.31 21.69 -3.45
C ALA A 132 12.47 20.39 -4.26
N PHE A 133 11.63 20.22 -5.29
CA PHE A 133 11.72 19.06 -6.15
C PHE A 133 13.04 19.05 -6.92
N GLU A 134 13.67 17.87 -6.94
CA GLU A 134 14.80 17.54 -7.79
C GLU A 134 14.63 16.08 -8.22
N LYS A 135 14.75 15.81 -9.52
CA LYS A 135 14.65 14.45 -10.05
C LYS A 135 15.64 13.52 -9.33
N GLY A 136 15.19 12.35 -8.96
CA GLY A 136 15.97 11.35 -8.25
C GLY A 136 15.20 10.74 -7.10
N THR A 137 15.86 10.46 -5.99
CA THR A 137 15.28 9.72 -4.86
C THR A 137 15.10 10.63 -3.65
N ILE A 138 13.90 10.56 -3.05
CA ILE A 138 13.59 11.04 -1.72
C ILE A 138 13.50 9.84 -0.79
N SER A 139 14.15 9.88 0.37
CA SER A 139 14.13 8.76 1.31
C SER A 139 14.15 9.25 2.75
N ALA A 140 13.49 8.51 3.63
CA ALA A 140 13.48 8.73 5.06
C ALA A 140 14.31 7.65 5.77
N LYS A 141 14.92 8.01 6.90
CA LYS A 141 15.54 7.09 7.85
C LYS A 141 14.96 7.33 9.23
N ALA A 142 14.78 6.26 9.97
CA ALA A 142 14.29 6.27 11.34
C ALA A 142 15.40 5.80 12.29
N PHE A 143 15.43 6.37 13.50
CA PHE A 143 16.43 6.03 14.51
C PHE A 143 15.76 5.83 15.86
N ASP A 144 16.31 4.90 16.63
CA ASP A 144 15.85 4.59 17.97
C ASP A 144 16.33 5.63 19.02
N GLU A 145 16.05 5.39 20.30
CA GLU A 145 16.45 6.26 21.42
C GLU A 145 17.98 6.32 21.61
N ASN A 146 18.73 5.33 21.13
CA ASN A 146 20.19 5.27 21.19
C ASN A 146 20.84 5.95 19.97
N GLY A 147 20.04 6.34 18.97
CA GLY A 147 20.52 6.93 17.72
C GLY A 147 20.94 5.89 16.68
N GLU A 148 20.59 4.61 16.87
CA GLU A 148 20.84 3.56 15.90
C GLU A 148 19.74 3.53 14.83
N GLU A 149 20.11 3.27 13.57
CA GLU A 149 19.17 3.23 12.45
C GLU A 149 18.24 2.02 12.57
N ILE A 150 16.93 2.28 12.54
CA ILE A 150 15.89 1.26 12.48
C ILE A 150 15.78 0.79 11.03
N THR A 151 16.14 -0.46 10.78
CA THR A 151 16.11 -1.08 9.43
C THR A 151 14.91 -1.97 9.18
N GLU A 152 14.21 -2.42 10.24
CA GLU A 152 13.01 -3.23 10.16
C GLU A 152 11.78 -2.40 10.53
N PHE A 153 10.90 -2.21 9.56
CA PHE A 153 9.68 -1.41 9.70
C PHE A 153 8.64 -1.79 8.65
N GLU A 154 7.40 -1.46 8.92
CA GLU A 154 6.31 -1.51 7.94
C GLU A 154 6.17 -0.16 7.25
N GLY A 155 6.03 -0.17 5.92
CA GLY A 155 5.85 1.03 5.11
C GLY A 155 6.84 1.12 3.95
N ASN A 156 6.87 2.26 3.29
CA ASN A 156 7.79 2.57 2.20
C ASN A 156 8.59 3.82 2.54
N ALA A 157 9.87 3.67 2.80
CA ALA A 157 10.76 4.75 3.22
C ALA A 157 11.49 5.44 2.05
N SER A 158 11.25 5.05 0.81
CA SER A 158 11.96 5.61 -0.35
C SER A 158 11.08 5.68 -1.58
N VAL A 159 11.07 6.82 -2.25
CA VAL A 159 10.37 7.04 -3.51
C VAL A 159 11.33 7.68 -4.49
N SER A 160 11.41 7.13 -5.70
CA SER A 160 12.22 7.70 -6.78
C SER A 160 11.32 8.23 -7.89
N THR A 161 11.74 9.32 -8.53
CA THR A 161 11.08 9.85 -9.72
C THR A 161 11.11 8.77 -10.81
N PRO A 162 9.97 8.25 -11.24
CA PRO A 162 9.95 7.20 -12.25
C PRO A 162 10.25 7.78 -13.64
N ASP A 163 10.91 7.00 -14.45
CA ASP A 163 10.96 7.18 -15.89
C ASP A 163 9.72 6.57 -16.56
N GLY A 164 9.71 6.42 -17.88
CA GLY A 164 8.59 5.80 -18.60
C GLY A 164 8.30 4.37 -18.11
N ALA A 165 7.03 4.00 -18.10
CA ALA A 165 6.59 2.65 -17.74
C ALA A 165 7.09 1.61 -18.77
N THR A 166 7.93 0.67 -18.34
CA THR A 166 8.59 -0.31 -19.22
C THR A 166 8.57 -1.74 -18.73
N LYS A 167 8.26 -1.96 -17.44
CA LYS A 167 8.31 -3.29 -16.81
C LYS A 167 7.08 -3.56 -15.97
N LEU A 168 6.80 -4.84 -15.79
CA LEU A 168 5.87 -5.36 -14.81
C LEU A 168 6.68 -5.97 -13.66
N LYS A 169 6.39 -5.57 -12.42
CA LYS A 169 6.88 -6.21 -11.19
C LYS A 169 5.72 -6.97 -10.57
N VAL A 170 5.87 -8.28 -10.43
CA VAL A 170 4.82 -9.20 -9.97
C VAL A 170 5.22 -9.79 -8.61
N SER A 171 4.29 -9.83 -7.69
CA SER A 171 4.44 -10.49 -6.39
C SER A 171 3.13 -11.17 -5.98
N ALA A 172 3.23 -12.29 -5.27
CA ALA A 172 2.08 -12.96 -4.65
C ALA A 172 2.25 -12.95 -3.13
N ASP A 173 1.12 -12.88 -2.41
CA ASP A 173 1.10 -13.03 -0.95
C ASP A 173 1.43 -14.47 -0.54
N LYS A 174 1.07 -15.44 -1.38
CA LYS A 174 1.32 -16.87 -1.19
C LYS A 174 1.72 -17.53 -2.51
N THR A 175 2.67 -18.43 -2.44
CA THR A 175 3.09 -19.30 -3.55
C THR A 175 2.68 -20.77 -3.35
N GLU A 176 2.03 -21.06 -2.22
CA GLU A 176 1.45 -22.37 -1.92
C GLU A 176 -0.01 -22.21 -1.45
N LEU A 177 -0.90 -23.05 -1.96
CA LEU A 177 -2.31 -23.12 -1.60
C LEU A 177 -2.70 -24.55 -1.26
N VAL A 178 -3.82 -24.71 -0.55
CA VAL A 178 -4.46 -26.02 -0.39
C VAL A 178 -5.40 -26.26 -1.55
N ALA A 179 -5.39 -27.46 -2.12
CA ALA A 179 -6.31 -27.91 -3.19
C ALA A 179 -7.67 -28.26 -2.59
N ASP A 180 -8.38 -27.26 -2.05
CA ASP A 180 -9.70 -27.40 -1.40
C ASP A 180 -10.83 -26.77 -2.21
N GLY A 181 -10.51 -26.13 -3.34
CA GLY A 181 -11.47 -25.41 -4.18
C GLY A 181 -11.85 -24.02 -3.65
N SER A 182 -11.18 -23.54 -2.58
CA SER A 182 -11.52 -22.27 -1.91
C SER A 182 -10.30 -21.43 -1.51
N SER A 183 -9.12 -22.01 -1.39
CA SER A 183 -7.89 -21.30 -1.02
C SER A 183 -7.51 -20.27 -2.09
N LEU A 184 -7.12 -19.08 -1.64
CA LEU A 184 -6.83 -17.91 -2.48
C LEU A 184 -5.38 -17.46 -2.35
N ALA A 185 -4.84 -16.98 -3.48
CA ALA A 185 -3.62 -16.19 -3.55
C ALA A 185 -3.90 -14.85 -4.22
N TYR A 186 -3.31 -13.79 -3.69
CA TYR A 186 -3.45 -12.42 -4.20
C TYR A 186 -2.16 -12.04 -4.91
N VAL A 187 -2.25 -11.83 -6.23
CA VAL A 187 -1.09 -11.48 -7.06
C VAL A 187 -1.17 -10.01 -7.44
N THR A 188 -0.23 -9.24 -6.91
CA THR A 188 -0.07 -7.81 -7.19
C THR A 188 0.84 -7.61 -8.39
N VAL A 189 0.42 -6.72 -9.29
CA VAL A 189 1.20 -6.26 -10.44
C VAL A 189 1.45 -4.76 -10.31
N ASN A 190 2.71 -4.37 -10.29
CA ASN A 190 3.13 -2.97 -10.34
C ASN A 190 3.72 -2.67 -11.73
N VAL A 191 3.24 -1.61 -12.34
CA VAL A 191 3.84 -1.04 -13.57
C VAL A 191 4.98 -0.13 -13.16
N THR A 192 6.19 -0.46 -13.58
CA THR A 192 7.41 0.22 -13.14
C THR A 192 8.22 0.73 -14.34
N ASP A 193 9.17 1.61 -14.06
CA ASP A 193 10.23 1.95 -14.99
C ASP A 193 11.30 0.83 -15.08
N ALA A 194 12.35 1.08 -15.85
CA ALA A 194 13.46 0.15 -16.03
C ALA A 194 14.21 -0.18 -14.71
N ASN A 195 14.19 0.75 -13.75
CA ASN A 195 14.85 0.63 -12.45
C ASN A 195 13.96 -0.02 -11.37
N GLY A 196 12.69 -0.30 -11.68
CA GLY A 196 11.73 -0.88 -10.75
C GLY A 196 10.97 0.15 -9.91
N ASN A 197 11.08 1.44 -10.22
CA ASN A 197 10.31 2.49 -9.57
C ASN A 197 8.86 2.46 -10.07
N LEU A 198 7.90 2.48 -9.15
CA LEU A 198 6.47 2.48 -9.46
C LEU A 198 6.10 3.73 -10.28
N ASN A 199 5.48 3.53 -11.43
CA ASN A 199 4.95 4.63 -12.22
C ASN A 199 3.48 4.87 -11.85
N THR A 200 3.25 5.80 -10.95
CA THR A 200 1.89 6.13 -10.44
C THR A 200 0.97 6.77 -11.48
N LYS A 201 1.47 7.09 -12.68
CA LYS A 201 0.66 7.58 -13.80
C LYS A 201 0.26 6.47 -14.76
N ALA A 202 0.81 5.27 -14.59
CA ALA A 202 0.55 4.17 -15.51
C ALA A 202 -0.89 3.69 -15.37
N THR A 203 -1.57 3.62 -16.53
CA THR A 203 -2.93 3.10 -16.69
C THR A 203 -2.98 1.98 -17.72
N ASN A 204 -1.86 1.29 -17.93
CA ASN A 204 -1.72 0.23 -18.93
C ASN A 204 -2.71 -0.90 -18.65
N THR A 205 -3.26 -1.47 -19.73
CA THR A 205 -4.08 -2.70 -19.63
C THR A 205 -3.16 -3.87 -19.27
N ILE A 206 -3.49 -4.56 -18.20
CA ILE A 206 -2.84 -5.79 -17.75
C ILE A 206 -3.73 -6.97 -18.11
N ASN A 207 -3.18 -7.93 -18.86
CA ASN A 207 -3.86 -9.15 -19.23
C ASN A 207 -3.30 -10.33 -18.44
N PHE A 208 -4.18 -11.18 -17.97
CA PHE A 208 -3.88 -12.37 -17.19
C PHE A 208 -4.34 -13.61 -17.95
N THR A 209 -3.48 -14.63 -18.00
CA THR A 209 -3.82 -15.97 -18.48
C THR A 209 -3.28 -17.01 -17.51
N LEU A 210 -4.13 -17.97 -17.13
CA LEU A 210 -3.82 -18.98 -16.14
C LEU A 210 -3.80 -20.36 -16.79
N GLU A 211 -2.83 -21.16 -16.45
CA GLU A 211 -2.67 -22.56 -16.82
C GLU A 211 -2.58 -23.40 -15.54
N GLY A 212 -3.14 -24.62 -15.56
CA GLY A 212 -3.05 -25.59 -14.46
C GLY A 212 -4.26 -25.59 -13.53
N ASN A 213 -4.06 -26.03 -12.28
CA ASN A 213 -5.13 -26.42 -11.35
C ASN A 213 -5.65 -25.24 -10.51
N GLY A 214 -6.07 -24.18 -11.18
CA GLY A 214 -6.62 -22.97 -10.57
C GLY A 214 -7.58 -22.25 -11.49
N SER A 215 -8.18 -21.20 -10.97
CA SER A 215 -9.03 -20.25 -11.70
C SER A 215 -8.78 -18.83 -11.22
N ILE A 216 -9.12 -17.86 -12.06
CA ILE A 216 -9.11 -16.45 -11.67
C ILE A 216 -10.45 -16.14 -10.99
N ALA A 217 -10.42 -15.80 -9.70
CA ALA A 217 -11.61 -15.48 -8.92
C ALA A 217 -12.04 -14.02 -9.06
N GLY A 218 -11.12 -13.14 -9.41
CA GLY A 218 -11.42 -11.73 -9.60
C GLY A 218 -10.18 -10.92 -9.97
N VAL A 219 -10.43 -9.67 -10.36
CA VAL A 219 -9.40 -8.64 -10.61
C VAL A 219 -9.83 -7.33 -9.98
N ASP A 220 -8.87 -6.52 -9.52
CA ASP A 220 -9.10 -5.19 -8.98
C ASP A 220 -7.86 -4.32 -9.24
N ASN A 221 -7.98 -3.00 -9.13
CA ASN A 221 -6.89 -2.06 -9.29
C ASN A 221 -6.82 -1.00 -8.18
N GLY A 222 -7.77 -1.03 -7.22
CA GLY A 222 -7.88 -0.05 -6.15
C GLY A 222 -8.56 1.26 -6.55
N ASP A 223 -9.05 1.40 -7.78
CA ASP A 223 -9.84 2.57 -8.18
C ASP A 223 -11.26 2.46 -7.59
N GLN A 224 -11.53 3.20 -6.54
CA GLN A 224 -12.83 3.21 -5.86
C GLN A 224 -13.94 3.83 -6.70
N ALA A 225 -13.61 4.58 -7.73
CA ALA A 225 -14.56 5.17 -8.67
C ALA A 225 -14.83 4.28 -9.89
N THR A 226 -14.15 3.14 -10.00
CA THR A 226 -14.32 2.26 -11.15
C THR A 226 -15.74 1.71 -11.25
N THR A 227 -16.24 1.60 -12.47
CA THR A 227 -17.46 0.88 -12.81
C THR A 227 -17.16 -0.53 -13.33
N ASP A 228 -15.88 -0.89 -13.40
CA ASP A 228 -15.45 -2.21 -13.84
C ASP A 228 -15.92 -3.28 -12.86
N LYS A 229 -16.35 -4.42 -13.40
CA LYS A 229 -16.74 -5.55 -12.57
C LYS A 229 -15.49 -6.29 -12.10
N PHE A 230 -15.36 -6.47 -10.80
CA PHE A 230 -14.26 -7.27 -10.20
C PHE A 230 -14.35 -8.74 -10.68
N GLN A 231 -15.57 -9.27 -10.83
CA GLN A 231 -15.84 -10.53 -11.50
C GLN A 231 -16.35 -10.24 -12.91
N GLN A 232 -15.46 -10.25 -13.86
CA GLN A 232 -15.80 -10.10 -15.28
C GLN A 232 -16.50 -11.39 -15.78
N ALA A 233 -17.21 -11.32 -16.90
CA ALA A 233 -17.82 -12.51 -17.49
C ALA A 233 -16.80 -13.62 -17.79
N SER A 234 -15.54 -13.24 -18.04
CA SER A 234 -14.39 -14.13 -18.19
C SER A 234 -13.86 -14.71 -16.88
N VAL A 235 -14.31 -14.26 -15.71
CA VAL A 235 -13.88 -14.72 -14.38
C VAL A 235 -14.94 -15.56 -13.66
N LEU A 236 -16.00 -15.97 -14.34
CA LEU A 236 -16.98 -16.91 -13.82
C LEU A 236 -16.40 -18.34 -13.77
N PRO A 237 -17.01 -19.26 -13.00
CA PRO A 237 -16.31 -20.44 -12.50
C PRO A 237 -15.45 -21.07 -13.60
N ASP A 238 -14.21 -21.37 -13.24
CA ASP A 238 -13.15 -21.93 -14.10
C ASP A 238 -12.54 -20.96 -15.15
N SER A 239 -12.72 -19.65 -14.95
CA SER A 239 -12.06 -18.69 -15.83
C SER A 239 -10.53 -18.76 -15.71
N THR A 240 -9.89 -18.86 -16.86
CA THR A 240 -8.44 -18.86 -17.01
C THR A 240 -7.90 -17.58 -17.61
N SER A 241 -8.74 -16.58 -17.86
CA SER A 241 -8.33 -15.29 -18.41
C SER A 241 -9.09 -14.11 -17.81
N ALA A 242 -8.41 -12.99 -17.63
CA ALA A 242 -8.98 -11.72 -17.20
C ALA A 242 -8.12 -10.55 -17.68
N ARG A 243 -8.66 -9.34 -17.60
CA ARG A 243 -7.91 -8.10 -17.85
C ARG A 243 -8.43 -6.98 -16.97
N ILE A 244 -7.55 -6.05 -16.62
CA ILE A 244 -7.91 -4.79 -15.95
C ILE A 244 -6.89 -3.72 -16.32
N ASN A 245 -7.30 -2.47 -16.31
CA ASN A 245 -6.36 -1.36 -16.44
C ASN A 245 -5.67 -1.12 -15.09
N ALA A 246 -4.38 -0.84 -15.10
CA ALA A 246 -3.71 -0.39 -13.90
C ALA A 246 -4.28 0.97 -13.44
N TYR A 247 -4.41 1.13 -12.13
CA TYR A 247 -4.74 2.40 -11.49
C TYR A 247 -3.58 2.80 -10.58
N ALA A 248 -3.08 4.02 -10.72
CA ALA A 248 -1.86 4.47 -10.05
C ALA A 248 -0.68 3.46 -10.20
N GLY A 249 -0.59 2.82 -11.37
CA GLY A 249 0.44 1.82 -11.66
C GLY A 249 0.22 0.45 -11.05
N LYS A 250 -0.93 0.17 -10.43
CA LYS A 250 -1.19 -1.09 -9.72
C LYS A 250 -2.36 -1.86 -10.31
N ALA A 251 -2.28 -3.17 -10.25
CA ALA A 251 -3.39 -4.09 -10.51
C ALA A 251 -3.27 -5.31 -9.59
N LEU A 252 -4.40 -5.96 -9.33
CA LEU A 252 -4.52 -7.17 -8.52
C LEU A 252 -5.25 -8.22 -9.34
N VAL A 253 -4.82 -9.47 -9.23
CA VAL A 253 -5.58 -10.65 -9.66
C VAL A 253 -5.65 -11.65 -8.51
N ILE A 254 -6.81 -12.23 -8.30
CA ILE A 254 -7.08 -13.20 -7.25
C ILE A 254 -7.16 -14.58 -7.89
N ILE A 255 -6.28 -15.47 -7.48
CA ILE A 255 -6.21 -16.86 -7.93
C ILE A 255 -6.88 -17.74 -6.89
N LYS A 256 -7.72 -18.65 -7.36
CA LYS A 256 -8.41 -19.64 -6.53
C LYS A 256 -7.96 -21.04 -6.92
N SER A 257 -7.67 -21.89 -5.92
CA SER A 257 -7.35 -23.29 -6.13
C SER A 257 -8.55 -24.10 -6.66
N THR A 258 -8.30 -25.19 -7.40
CA THR A 258 -9.26 -26.27 -7.61
C THR A 258 -9.16 -27.32 -6.49
N LYS A 259 -9.93 -28.40 -6.58
CA LYS A 259 -9.80 -29.56 -5.68
C LYS A 259 -8.66 -30.51 -6.06
N ASP A 260 -8.09 -30.32 -7.23
CA ASP A 260 -7.00 -31.12 -7.73
C ASP A 260 -5.66 -30.42 -7.40
N ALA A 261 -4.77 -31.12 -6.70
CA ALA A 261 -3.43 -30.63 -6.42
C ALA A 261 -2.58 -30.58 -7.70
N GLY A 262 -1.70 -29.58 -7.78
CA GLY A 262 -0.81 -29.39 -8.93
C GLY A 262 -0.28 -27.97 -9.01
N ASP A 263 0.32 -27.66 -10.14
CA ASP A 263 0.87 -26.34 -10.39
C ASP A 263 -0.15 -25.42 -11.06
N ILE A 264 -0.12 -24.16 -10.65
CA ILE A 264 -0.79 -23.04 -11.30
C ILE A 264 0.30 -22.14 -11.87
N LYS A 265 0.20 -21.80 -13.15
CA LYS A 265 1.06 -20.80 -13.78
C LYS A 265 0.21 -19.64 -14.25
N LEU A 266 0.45 -18.46 -13.69
CA LEU A 266 -0.17 -17.22 -14.13
C LEU A 266 0.81 -16.47 -15.06
N ASN A 267 0.39 -16.21 -16.29
CA ASN A 267 1.09 -15.37 -17.24
C ASN A 267 0.46 -13.96 -17.24
N ILE A 268 1.31 -12.93 -17.21
CA ILE A 268 0.92 -11.54 -17.11
C ILE A 268 1.56 -10.77 -18.27
N THR A 269 0.74 -10.06 -19.05
CA THR A 269 1.20 -9.27 -20.19
C THR A 269 0.62 -7.86 -20.20
N SER A 270 1.36 -6.94 -20.76
CA SER A 270 0.91 -5.58 -21.04
C SER A 270 1.60 -5.07 -22.30
N GLY A 271 0.92 -4.23 -23.08
CA GLY A 271 1.46 -3.73 -24.35
C GLY A 271 2.78 -2.99 -24.17
N GLY A 272 3.79 -3.37 -24.94
CA GLY A 272 5.12 -2.74 -24.92
C GLY A 272 6.02 -3.14 -23.74
N MET A 273 5.60 -4.11 -22.91
CA MET A 273 6.38 -4.58 -21.76
C MET A 273 6.75 -6.06 -21.86
N THR A 274 7.84 -6.45 -21.23
CA THR A 274 8.23 -7.87 -21.14
C THR A 274 7.21 -8.63 -20.31
N ALA A 275 6.68 -9.72 -20.86
CA ALA A 275 5.77 -10.62 -20.16
C ALA A 275 6.39 -11.17 -18.88
N GLN A 276 5.58 -11.34 -17.85
CA GLN A 276 5.97 -11.94 -16.59
C GLN A 276 5.15 -13.20 -16.33
N SER A 277 5.65 -14.07 -15.47
CA SER A 277 4.86 -15.20 -14.98
C SER A 277 5.21 -15.52 -13.54
N ILE A 278 4.22 -16.06 -12.82
CA ILE A 278 4.40 -16.55 -11.45
C ILE A 278 3.82 -17.97 -11.34
N ARG A 279 4.45 -18.80 -10.53
CA ARG A 279 3.96 -20.15 -10.21
C ARG A 279 3.45 -20.18 -8.78
N ILE A 280 2.31 -20.84 -8.59
CA ILE A 280 1.68 -21.12 -7.31
C ILE A 280 1.46 -22.64 -7.28
N GLN A 281 1.94 -23.30 -6.24
CA GLN A 281 1.76 -24.74 -6.07
C GLN A 281 0.52 -25.01 -5.22
N THR A 282 -0.31 -25.96 -5.61
CA THR A 282 -1.41 -26.44 -4.76
C THR A 282 -1.07 -27.83 -4.21
N LYS A 283 -1.24 -27.99 -2.89
CA LYS A 283 -1.04 -29.25 -2.16
C LYS A 283 -2.38 -29.89 -1.85
N ALA A 284 -2.47 -31.20 -1.90
CA ALA A 284 -3.69 -31.90 -1.52
C ALA A 284 -4.17 -31.47 -0.12
N ALA A 285 -5.47 -31.27 0.02
CA ALA A 285 -6.05 -31.05 1.34
C ALA A 285 -5.75 -32.26 2.23
N ALA A 286 -5.30 -32.01 3.47
CA ALA A 286 -5.14 -33.09 4.43
C ALA A 286 -6.49 -33.79 4.58
N ASN A 287 -6.55 -35.11 4.41
CA ASN A 287 -7.73 -35.89 4.74
C ASN A 287 -7.96 -35.74 6.25
N THR A 288 -8.87 -34.86 6.66
CA THR A 288 -9.43 -34.90 7.99
C THR A 288 -10.32 -36.14 8.04
N SER A 289 -9.76 -37.28 8.44
CA SER A 289 -10.56 -38.42 8.88
C SER A 289 -11.52 -37.91 9.96
N SER A 290 -12.75 -38.39 9.96
CA SER A 290 -13.84 -38.01 10.84
C SER A 290 -13.57 -38.12 12.36
N ASP A 291 -12.37 -38.53 12.75
CA ASP A 291 -11.95 -38.72 14.13
C ASP A 291 -11.23 -37.51 14.76
N ALA A 292 -11.03 -36.41 14.01
CA ALA A 292 -10.29 -35.22 14.49
C ALA A 292 -11.20 -34.05 14.91
N ILE A 293 -12.47 -34.28 15.27
CA ILE A 293 -13.35 -33.20 15.79
C ILE A 293 -13.03 -32.84 17.27
N SER A 294 -11.99 -33.36 17.86
CA SER A 294 -11.74 -33.16 19.31
C SER A 294 -10.59 -32.21 19.68
N SER A 295 -10.04 -31.38 18.80
CA SER A 295 -9.01 -30.42 19.22
C SER A 295 -8.93 -29.11 18.45
N TYR A 296 -10.06 -28.55 18.01
CA TYR A 296 -10.04 -27.15 17.58
C TYR A 296 -10.02 -26.24 18.81
N ARG A 297 -8.84 -26.07 19.41
CA ARG A 297 -8.61 -24.94 20.30
C ARG A 297 -8.59 -23.68 19.42
N MET A 298 -9.67 -22.90 19.52
CA MET A 298 -9.64 -21.52 19.06
C MET A 298 -8.44 -20.83 19.70
N SER A 299 -7.45 -20.45 18.91
CA SER A 299 -6.44 -19.50 19.36
C SER A 299 -7.18 -18.17 19.55
N LYS A 300 -7.21 -17.71 20.80
CA LYS A 300 -7.80 -16.42 21.20
C LYS A 300 -6.94 -15.30 20.61
N HIS A 301 -7.30 -14.81 19.45
CA HIS A 301 -6.93 -13.48 18.96
C HIS A 301 -8.16 -12.83 18.36
N CYS A 302 -9.22 -12.76 19.16
CA CYS A 302 -10.33 -11.87 18.92
C CYS A 302 -10.08 -10.64 19.77
N TYR A 303 -9.51 -9.57 19.23
CA TYR A 303 -9.52 -8.27 19.87
C TYR A 303 -10.94 -7.73 19.78
N ILE A 304 -11.68 -7.87 20.85
CA ILE A 304 -12.95 -7.18 21.05
C ILE A 304 -12.59 -5.72 21.30
N LEU A 305 -13.03 -4.87 20.39
CA LEU A 305 -13.11 -3.43 20.65
C LEU A 305 -14.19 -3.18 21.70
N SER A 306 -13.79 -2.74 22.86
CA SER A 306 -14.61 -2.07 23.86
C SER A 306 -14.05 -0.69 24.14
#